data_0dbca2925f1fc8715391a6c113cc9342
#
_entry.id   0dbca2925f1fc8715391a6c113cc9342
#
_cell.length_a   1.000
_cell.length_b   1.000
_cell.length_c   1.000
_cell.angle_alpha   90.00
_cell.angle_beta   90.00
_cell.angle_gamma   90.00
#
_symmetry.space_group_name_H-M   'P 1'
#
loop_
_entity.id
_entity.type
_entity.pdbx_description
1 polymer ?
#
loop_
_entity_poly.entity_id
_entity_poly.type
_entity_poly.pdbx_seq_one_letter_code
_entity_poly.pdbx_strand_id
1 'polypeptide(L)'
;MNKLLLKDWYVICRKEEIEENKILLKYVFDQEIIIWKKKERIMVWENLCIHRGSRLSLGSIKKGILKCAYHGWEYNQDAQCVKIPSQPDIKIPKKACVKSYKVIEKMNMVWINLSKDTNDFVNIKEFNESNFNHVASGPYIMNASAPRAIENFLDVAHFPFVHENHLGVKDKPMIDDYDVVSSNKGIHASNVKVFQPNPDGTNKSGEVIYDYHVHSPFVASLGKDVSKNERFVLVFYVTPISETESMIYTLTLMNFGKLDDKIVRDYQDFITAQDVPIVESQRPELLPMDLQEELSIRSDKISIAYRRYLKKMNISFGVS
;
A
#
# COMPACT_ATOMS: atom_id res chain seq x y z
N MET A 1 14.02 4.09 -12.74
CA MET A 1 12.77 4.22 -11.95
C MET A 1 12.07 5.53 -12.29
N ASN A 2 10.77 5.51 -12.53
CA ASN A 2 9.98 6.69 -12.89
C ASN A 2 9.98 7.72 -11.74
N LYS A 3 10.39 8.97 -12.05
CA LYS A 3 10.45 10.05 -11.05
C LYS A 3 9.07 10.40 -10.45
N LEU A 4 7.98 10.10 -11.16
CA LEU A 4 6.62 10.35 -10.67
C LEU A 4 6.31 9.42 -9.49
N LEU A 5 6.66 8.14 -9.57
CA LEU A 5 6.44 7.18 -8.48
C LEU A 5 7.17 7.60 -7.19
N LEU A 6 8.39 8.19 -7.31
CA LEU A 6 9.14 8.62 -6.14
C LEU A 6 8.49 9.77 -5.35
N LYS A 7 7.58 10.51 -6.00
CA LYS A 7 6.87 11.64 -5.39
C LYS A 7 5.62 11.23 -4.61
N ASP A 8 5.13 10.02 -4.80
CA ASP A 8 3.97 9.50 -4.09
C ASP A 8 4.31 9.06 -2.65
N TRP A 9 3.29 8.89 -1.85
CA TRP A 9 3.40 8.41 -0.49
C TRP A 9 3.12 6.92 -0.42
N TYR A 10 3.99 6.17 0.25
CA TYR A 10 3.90 4.72 0.39
C TYR A 10 3.79 4.31 1.85
N VAL A 11 2.87 3.40 2.17
CA VAL A 11 2.78 2.78 3.49
C VAL A 11 3.94 1.81 3.65
N ILE A 12 4.69 1.90 4.75
CA ILE A 12 5.83 1.00 5.02
C ILE A 12 5.63 0.11 6.23
N CYS A 13 4.77 0.51 7.16
CA CYS A 13 4.35 -0.30 8.30
C CYS A 13 3.12 0.31 8.97
N ARG A 14 2.44 -0.47 9.81
CA ARG A 14 1.53 0.08 10.81
C ARG A 14 2.34 0.64 11.98
N LYS A 15 1.81 1.64 12.68
CA LYS A 15 2.50 2.29 13.81
C LYS A 15 2.87 1.28 14.90
N GLU A 16 2.04 0.29 15.13
CA GLU A 16 2.22 -0.76 16.14
C GLU A 16 3.36 -1.75 15.82
N GLU A 17 3.82 -1.83 14.56
CA GLU A 17 4.96 -2.66 14.17
C GLU A 17 6.31 -2.07 14.66
N ILE A 18 6.33 -0.79 15.04
CA ILE A 18 7.58 -0.11 15.43
C ILE A 18 7.75 -0.18 16.94
N GLU A 19 8.70 -0.99 17.38
CA GLU A 19 9.08 -1.09 18.79
C GLU A 19 10.23 -0.13 19.13
N GLU A 20 10.20 0.42 20.36
CA GLU A 20 11.30 1.30 20.81
C GLU A 20 12.60 0.54 20.97
N ASN A 21 13.71 1.15 20.54
CA ASN A 21 15.06 0.56 20.53
C ASN A 21 15.24 -0.67 19.60
N LYS A 22 14.27 -0.96 18.73
CA LYS A 22 14.41 -1.96 17.66
C LYS A 22 14.50 -1.29 16.30
N ILE A 23 15.17 -1.96 15.37
CA ILE A 23 15.29 -1.54 13.98
C ILE A 23 14.40 -2.46 13.15
N LEU A 24 13.43 -1.90 12.49
CA LEU A 24 12.58 -2.60 11.52
C LEU A 24 13.16 -2.39 10.13
N LEU A 25 13.44 -3.48 9.41
CA LEU A 25 13.90 -3.47 8.02
C LEU A 25 12.71 -3.65 7.09
N LYS A 26 12.60 -2.80 6.08
CA LYS A 26 11.62 -2.90 5.00
C LYS A 26 12.31 -2.65 3.65
N TYR A 27 11.62 -3.04 2.58
CA TYR A 27 12.08 -2.85 1.20
C TYR A 27 11.04 -2.03 0.45
N VAL A 28 11.49 -1.07 -0.34
CA VAL A 28 10.63 -0.23 -1.19
C VAL A 28 11.39 0.09 -2.47
N PHE A 29 10.88 -0.34 -3.64
CA PHE A 29 11.54 -0.16 -4.94
C PHE A 29 12.98 -0.65 -4.94
N ASP A 30 13.24 -1.87 -4.50
CA ASP A 30 14.56 -2.49 -4.35
C ASP A 30 15.51 -1.75 -3.38
N GLN A 31 15.02 -0.75 -2.63
CA GLN A 31 15.82 -0.02 -1.65
C GLN A 31 15.59 -0.60 -0.25
N GLU A 32 16.68 -0.90 0.45
CA GLU A 32 16.63 -1.28 1.86
C GLU A 32 16.42 -0.03 2.74
N ILE A 33 15.37 -0.05 3.53
CA ILE A 33 14.96 1.06 4.41
C ILE A 33 14.88 0.56 5.85
N ILE A 34 15.45 1.30 6.78
CA ILE A 34 15.31 1.05 8.22
C ILE A 34 14.35 2.04 8.84
N ILE A 35 13.55 1.53 9.75
CA ILE A 35 12.57 2.29 10.53
C ILE A 35 12.89 2.05 12.00
N TRP A 36 12.93 3.11 12.78
CA TRP A 36 13.09 3.04 14.23
C TRP A 36 12.47 4.26 14.89
N LYS A 37 12.20 4.18 16.19
CA LYS A 37 11.61 5.30 16.93
C LYS A 37 12.35 5.62 18.22
N LYS A 38 12.20 6.86 18.64
CA LYS A 38 12.49 7.32 20.00
C LYS A 38 11.33 8.15 20.48
N LYS A 39 10.62 7.67 21.50
CA LYS A 39 9.34 8.24 21.93
C LYS A 39 8.38 8.30 20.72
N GLU A 40 7.79 9.46 20.46
CA GLU A 40 6.86 9.66 19.35
C GLU A 40 7.54 9.96 18.00
N ARG A 41 8.86 10.19 17.97
CA ARG A 41 9.57 10.49 16.71
C ARG A 41 9.96 9.22 16.00
N ILE A 42 9.44 9.05 14.78
CA ILE A 42 9.80 7.96 13.86
C ILE A 42 10.87 8.45 12.88
N MET A 43 11.92 7.68 12.74
CA MET A 43 13.00 7.90 11.79
C MET A 43 12.97 6.82 10.72
N VAL A 44 13.09 7.24 9.46
CA VAL A 44 13.18 6.33 8.32
C VAL A 44 14.39 6.70 7.48
N TRP A 45 15.34 5.78 7.38
CA TRP A 45 16.62 5.99 6.74
C TRP A 45 16.94 4.89 5.74
N GLU A 46 17.83 5.20 4.80
CA GLU A 46 18.49 4.19 3.97
C GLU A 46 19.29 3.24 4.86
N ASN A 47 19.22 1.96 4.60
CA ASN A 47 19.91 0.93 5.38
C ASN A 47 21.41 0.88 5.04
N LEU A 48 22.08 2.04 5.08
CA LEU A 48 23.47 2.17 4.64
C LEU A 48 24.27 3.09 5.55
N CYS A 49 25.33 2.57 6.16
CA CYS A 49 26.28 3.36 6.90
C CYS A 49 27.16 4.16 5.93
N ILE A 50 27.22 5.48 6.09
CA ILE A 50 27.99 6.38 5.20
C ILE A 50 29.51 6.08 5.17
N HIS A 51 30.03 5.36 6.19
CA HIS A 51 31.46 5.07 6.28
C HIS A 51 31.91 4.05 5.22
N ARG A 52 31.36 2.84 5.21
CA ARG A 52 31.76 1.72 4.35
C ARG A 52 30.58 0.89 3.83
N GLY A 53 29.38 1.46 3.77
CA GLY A 53 28.22 0.78 3.20
C GLY A 53 27.68 -0.41 4.01
N SER A 54 28.06 -0.54 5.28
CA SER A 54 27.48 -1.61 6.12
C SER A 54 26.01 -1.35 6.39
N ARG A 55 25.21 -2.40 6.42
CA ARG A 55 23.78 -2.34 6.78
C ARG A 55 23.61 -1.85 8.22
N LEU A 56 22.86 -0.77 8.38
CA LEU A 56 22.54 -0.21 9.69
C LEU A 56 21.53 -1.06 10.46
N SER A 57 20.75 -1.89 9.76
CA SER A 57 19.84 -2.88 10.37
C SER A 57 20.56 -3.91 11.25
N LEU A 58 21.86 -4.15 11.03
CA LEU A 58 22.69 -5.02 11.87
C LEU A 58 23.20 -4.30 13.13
N GLY A 59 22.94 -3.01 13.25
CA GLY A 59 23.36 -2.17 14.35
C GLY A 59 22.48 -2.31 15.60
N SER A 60 22.60 -1.36 16.48
CA SER A 60 21.79 -1.30 17.70
C SER A 60 21.39 0.12 18.04
N ILE A 61 20.28 0.26 18.77
CA ILE A 61 19.80 1.55 19.26
C ILE A 61 19.95 1.58 20.77
N LYS A 62 20.59 2.63 21.28
CA LYS A 62 20.70 2.88 22.71
C LYS A 62 20.53 4.36 23.02
N LYS A 63 19.57 4.69 23.89
CA LYS A 63 19.26 6.08 24.29
C LYS A 63 18.94 6.99 23.08
N GLY A 64 18.36 6.43 22.00
CA GLY A 64 18.02 7.16 20.77
C GLY A 64 19.22 7.52 19.88
N ILE A 65 20.28 6.76 19.99
CA ILE A 65 21.46 6.79 19.13
C ILE A 65 21.53 5.44 18.42
N LEU A 66 21.60 5.45 17.10
CA LEU A 66 21.83 4.25 16.29
C LEU A 66 23.34 4.06 16.13
N LYS A 67 23.84 2.88 16.50
CA LYS A 67 25.25 2.49 16.40
C LYS A 67 25.43 1.45 15.30
N CYS A 68 26.28 1.76 14.33
CA CYS A 68 26.65 0.83 13.26
C CYS A 68 27.44 -0.36 13.83
N ALA A 69 27.10 -1.58 13.41
CA ALA A 69 27.74 -2.80 13.90
C ALA A 69 29.20 -2.93 13.45
N TYR A 70 29.57 -2.34 12.29
CA TYR A 70 30.91 -2.57 11.71
C TYR A 70 32.01 -1.81 12.45
N HIS A 71 31.94 -0.47 12.53
CA HIS A 71 32.99 0.34 13.15
C HIS A 71 32.50 1.19 14.33
N GLY A 72 31.26 0.94 14.80
CA GLY A 72 30.70 1.62 15.95
C GLY A 72 30.36 3.10 15.73
N TRP A 73 30.29 3.58 14.48
CA TRP A 73 29.84 4.95 14.22
C TRP A 73 28.43 5.15 14.77
N GLU A 74 28.24 6.28 15.45
CA GLU A 74 26.99 6.58 16.15
C GLU A 74 26.25 7.72 15.43
N TYR A 75 24.95 7.54 15.23
CA TYR A 75 24.08 8.49 14.52
C TYR A 75 22.95 8.95 15.44
N ASN A 76 22.72 10.26 15.47
CA ASN A 76 21.60 10.85 16.18
C ASN A 76 20.30 10.74 15.36
N GLN A 77 19.17 11.23 15.91
CA GLN A 77 17.86 11.18 15.28
C GLN A 77 17.74 12.00 13.99
N ASP A 78 18.68 12.92 13.75
CA ASP A 78 18.77 13.72 12.53
C ASP A 78 19.67 13.07 11.47
N ALA A 79 19.97 11.79 11.65
CA ALA A 79 20.83 10.97 10.80
C ALA A 79 22.28 11.46 10.71
N GLN A 80 22.69 12.41 11.57
CA GLN A 80 24.05 12.92 11.62
C GLN A 80 24.95 11.98 12.44
N CYS A 81 26.13 11.69 11.92
CA CYS A 81 27.16 11.02 12.71
C CYS A 81 27.60 11.94 13.85
N VAL A 82 27.56 11.42 15.08
CA VAL A 82 27.91 12.17 16.30
C VAL A 82 29.12 11.59 17.02
N LYS A 83 29.59 10.39 16.61
CA LYS A 83 30.77 9.76 17.20
C LYS A 83 31.46 8.81 16.23
N ILE A 84 32.77 8.90 16.17
CA ILE A 84 33.67 8.01 15.43
C ILE A 84 34.65 7.40 16.44
N PRO A 85 34.40 6.15 16.91
CA PRO A 85 35.19 5.60 18.03
C PRO A 85 36.71 5.51 17.78
N SER A 86 37.13 5.26 16.54
CA SER A 86 38.54 5.16 16.17
C SER A 86 39.28 6.49 16.15
N GLN A 87 38.56 7.61 16.14
CA GLN A 87 39.15 8.97 16.14
C GLN A 87 38.24 9.91 16.93
N PRO A 88 38.22 9.82 18.27
CA PRO A 88 37.23 10.53 19.10
C PRO A 88 37.38 12.05 19.04
N ASP A 89 38.56 12.55 18.76
CA ASP A 89 38.88 13.99 18.76
C ASP A 89 38.71 14.67 17.40
N ILE A 90 38.34 13.90 16.34
CA ILE A 90 38.19 14.47 15.01
C ILE A 90 36.91 15.31 14.92
N LYS A 91 37.02 16.45 14.25
CA LYS A 91 35.83 17.20 13.85
C LYS A 91 35.05 16.43 12.78
N ILE A 92 33.91 15.88 13.17
CA ILE A 92 33.06 15.08 12.26
C ILE A 92 32.54 15.97 11.11
N PRO A 93 32.77 15.59 9.83
CA PRO A 93 32.29 16.37 8.70
C PRO A 93 30.75 16.41 8.62
N LYS A 94 30.18 17.56 8.25
CA LYS A 94 28.70 17.69 8.07
C LYS A 94 28.12 16.69 7.07
N LYS A 95 28.90 16.23 6.08
CA LYS A 95 28.50 15.21 5.11
C LYS A 95 28.40 13.80 5.69
N ALA A 96 28.91 13.57 6.92
CA ALA A 96 28.80 12.29 7.60
C ALA A 96 27.38 12.10 8.14
N CYS A 97 26.43 11.92 7.26
CA CYS A 97 25.02 11.67 7.56
C CYS A 97 24.45 10.53 6.71
N VAL A 98 23.49 9.83 7.27
CA VAL A 98 22.71 8.81 6.57
C VAL A 98 21.60 9.49 5.79
N LYS A 99 21.27 8.99 4.59
CA LYS A 99 20.12 9.47 3.83
C LYS A 99 18.84 9.16 4.58
N SER A 100 18.03 10.17 4.86
CA SER A 100 16.75 10.07 5.52
C SER A 100 15.61 10.41 4.56
N TYR A 101 14.45 9.84 4.82
CA TYR A 101 13.23 10.02 4.02
C TYR A 101 12.21 10.86 4.77
N LYS A 102 11.30 11.51 4.03
CA LYS A 102 10.15 12.19 4.62
C LYS A 102 9.18 11.15 5.17
N VAL A 103 8.66 11.42 6.35
CA VAL A 103 7.77 10.53 7.10
C VAL A 103 6.53 11.30 7.55
N ILE A 104 5.37 10.69 7.42
CA ILE A 104 4.14 11.14 8.07
C ILE A 104 3.46 9.95 8.75
N GLU A 105 2.74 10.23 9.84
CA GLU A 105 1.89 9.27 10.52
C GLU A 105 0.44 9.68 10.25
N LYS A 106 -0.32 8.78 9.61
CA LYS A 106 -1.75 8.97 9.37
C LYS A 106 -2.47 7.64 9.42
N MET A 107 -3.69 7.62 9.96
CA MET A 107 -4.58 6.44 9.96
C MET A 107 -3.92 5.19 10.53
N ASN A 108 -3.18 5.37 11.62
CA ASN A 108 -2.40 4.33 12.30
C ASN A 108 -1.32 3.64 11.42
N MET A 109 -0.95 4.26 10.31
CA MET A 109 0.09 3.80 9.39
C MET A 109 1.23 4.82 9.28
N VAL A 110 2.42 4.34 8.95
CA VAL A 110 3.62 5.13 8.70
C VAL A 110 3.88 5.17 7.21
N TRP A 111 3.99 6.37 6.68
CA TRP A 111 4.13 6.67 5.27
C TRP A 111 5.46 7.29 4.99
N ILE A 112 6.07 6.92 3.88
CA ILE A 112 7.29 7.56 3.39
C ILE A 112 7.09 8.18 2.03
N ASN A 113 7.93 9.16 1.76
CA ASN A 113 8.14 9.68 0.42
C ASN A 113 9.63 9.62 0.08
N LEU A 114 9.94 9.09 -1.11
CA LEU A 114 11.31 8.85 -1.55
C LEU A 114 11.95 10.06 -2.25
N SER A 115 11.17 11.12 -2.49
CA SER A 115 11.59 12.32 -3.19
C SER A 115 11.70 13.54 -2.27
N LYS A 116 12.46 14.54 -2.70
CA LYS A 116 12.44 15.88 -2.06
C LYS A 116 11.15 16.62 -2.38
N ASP A 117 10.65 16.47 -3.61
CA ASP A 117 9.39 17.03 -4.08
C ASP A 117 8.29 15.97 -3.91
N THR A 118 7.30 16.25 -3.10
CA THR A 118 6.21 15.31 -2.79
C THR A 118 4.94 15.71 -3.53
N ASN A 119 4.20 14.71 -3.99
CA ASN A 119 2.80 14.90 -4.34
C ASN A 119 1.97 15.13 -3.07
N ASP A 120 0.79 15.71 -3.24
CA ASP A 120 -0.18 15.79 -2.16
C ASP A 120 -0.55 14.36 -1.69
N PHE A 121 -0.89 14.26 -0.42
CA PHE A 121 -1.39 13.00 0.13
C PHE A 121 -2.75 12.69 -0.51
N VAL A 122 -2.98 11.43 -0.88
CA VAL A 122 -4.27 10.99 -1.41
C VAL A 122 -5.38 11.41 -0.47
N ASN A 123 -6.33 12.19 -0.98
CA ASN A 123 -7.46 12.67 -0.21
C ASN A 123 -8.72 11.86 -0.57
N ILE A 124 -9.23 11.14 0.39
CA ILE A 124 -10.50 10.41 0.30
C ILE A 124 -11.46 11.13 1.24
N LYS A 125 -12.66 11.40 0.77
CA LYS A 125 -13.65 12.23 1.49
C LYS A 125 -13.85 11.73 2.93
N GLU A 126 -14.02 10.44 3.08
CA GLU A 126 -14.31 9.76 4.34
C GLU A 126 -13.16 9.84 5.37
N PHE A 127 -11.93 10.20 4.97
CA PHE A 127 -10.82 10.41 5.90
C PHE A 127 -11.07 11.52 6.92
N ASN A 128 -11.83 12.53 6.53
CA ASN A 128 -12.05 13.72 7.32
C ASN A 128 -13.43 13.73 8.01
N GLU A 129 -14.24 12.70 7.79
CA GLU A 129 -15.55 12.58 8.41
C GLU A 129 -15.44 11.87 9.76
N SER A 130 -15.75 12.60 10.84
CA SER A 130 -15.54 12.15 12.22
C SER A 130 -16.39 10.93 12.64
N ASN A 131 -17.41 10.60 11.86
CA ASN A 131 -18.29 9.45 12.08
C ASN A 131 -17.78 8.17 11.44
N PHE A 132 -16.67 8.20 10.65
CA PHE A 132 -16.06 7.00 10.11
C PHE A 132 -15.04 6.41 11.06
N ASN A 133 -15.15 5.11 11.31
CA ASN A 133 -14.09 4.32 11.94
C ASN A 133 -13.04 3.93 10.91
N HIS A 134 -11.77 3.92 11.29
CA HIS A 134 -10.62 3.66 10.44
C HIS A 134 -9.87 2.43 10.94
N VAL A 135 -9.87 1.35 10.18
CA VAL A 135 -9.16 0.12 10.54
C VAL A 135 -8.11 -0.21 9.48
N ALA A 136 -6.84 -0.10 9.86
CA ALA A 136 -5.71 -0.49 9.02
C ALA A 136 -5.43 -1.99 9.16
N SER A 137 -5.25 -2.69 8.04
CA SER A 137 -4.89 -4.12 7.96
C SER A 137 -3.65 -4.35 7.11
N GLY A 138 -3.06 -5.53 7.20
CA GLY A 138 -1.77 -5.86 6.57
C GLY A 138 -0.59 -5.70 7.53
N PRO A 139 0.69 -5.84 7.07
CA PRO A 139 1.05 -6.01 5.66
C PRO A 139 0.69 -7.39 5.10
N TYR A 140 0.28 -7.41 3.84
CA TYR A 140 0.17 -8.64 3.06
C TYR A 140 1.29 -8.64 2.02
N ILE A 141 2.13 -9.66 2.04
CA ILE A 141 3.19 -9.82 1.05
C ILE A 141 2.65 -10.66 -0.10
N MET A 142 2.88 -10.20 -1.32
CA MET A 142 2.43 -10.85 -2.54
C MET A 142 3.59 -10.89 -3.54
N ASN A 143 3.95 -12.10 -4.03
CA ASN A 143 4.96 -12.29 -5.07
C ASN A 143 4.36 -11.98 -6.45
N ALA A 144 3.91 -10.76 -6.60
CA ALA A 144 3.37 -10.20 -7.83
C ALA A 144 3.70 -8.71 -7.91
N SER A 145 3.73 -8.18 -9.13
CA SER A 145 3.98 -6.75 -9.34
C SER A 145 2.87 -5.88 -8.73
N ALA A 146 3.21 -4.67 -8.29
CA ALA A 146 2.23 -3.75 -7.73
C ALA A 146 1.07 -3.44 -8.70
N PRO A 147 1.30 -3.25 -10.02
CA PRO A 147 0.21 -3.14 -10.97
C PRO A 147 -0.72 -4.35 -11.05
N ARG A 148 -0.19 -5.58 -10.92
CA ARG A 148 -1.01 -6.81 -10.86
C ARG A 148 -1.91 -6.82 -9.62
N ALA A 149 -1.36 -6.44 -8.46
CA ALA A 149 -2.14 -6.35 -7.23
C ALA A 149 -3.26 -5.30 -7.33
N ILE A 150 -3.00 -4.14 -7.92
CA ILE A 150 -4.04 -3.13 -8.17
C ILE A 150 -5.08 -3.65 -9.18
N GLU A 151 -4.66 -4.29 -10.26
CA GLU A 151 -5.61 -4.82 -11.26
C GLU A 151 -6.54 -5.89 -10.67
N ASN A 152 -6.03 -6.79 -9.81
CA ASN A 152 -6.85 -7.74 -9.06
C ASN A 152 -7.87 -7.03 -8.18
N PHE A 153 -7.47 -6.00 -7.44
CA PHE A 153 -8.39 -5.21 -6.61
C PHE A 153 -9.51 -4.53 -7.42
N LEU A 154 -9.22 -4.16 -8.66
CA LEU A 154 -10.19 -3.51 -9.56
C LEU A 154 -11.15 -4.50 -10.24
N ASP A 155 -10.81 -5.77 -10.30
CA ASP A 155 -11.63 -6.81 -10.91
C ASP A 155 -12.73 -7.28 -9.96
N VAL A 156 -13.96 -7.28 -10.41
CA VAL A 156 -15.11 -7.81 -9.64
C VAL A 156 -15.58 -9.17 -10.16
N ALA A 157 -15.11 -9.58 -11.35
CA ALA A 157 -15.57 -10.81 -11.97
C ALA A 157 -15.03 -12.07 -11.28
N HIS A 158 -13.95 -11.94 -10.50
CA HIS A 158 -13.41 -13.03 -9.70
C HIS A 158 -14.20 -13.30 -8.40
N PHE A 159 -14.98 -12.35 -7.89
CA PHE A 159 -15.68 -12.48 -6.60
C PHE A 159 -16.50 -13.75 -6.45
N PRO A 160 -17.31 -14.18 -7.43
CA PRO A 160 -18.09 -15.40 -7.32
C PRO A 160 -17.26 -16.68 -7.24
N PHE A 161 -16.01 -16.65 -7.66
CA PHE A 161 -15.13 -17.81 -7.77
C PHE A 161 -14.06 -17.85 -6.68
N VAL A 162 -13.33 -16.76 -6.49
CA VAL A 162 -12.26 -16.66 -5.48
C VAL A 162 -12.85 -16.41 -4.11
N HIS A 163 -13.87 -15.57 -4.00
CA HIS A 163 -14.52 -15.19 -2.75
C HIS A 163 -15.95 -15.74 -2.67
N GLU A 164 -16.13 -16.97 -3.14
CA GLU A 164 -17.44 -17.63 -3.15
C GLU A 164 -18.09 -17.64 -1.76
N ASN A 165 -19.38 -17.31 -1.70
CA ASN A 165 -20.18 -17.18 -0.48
C ASN A 165 -19.76 -16.04 0.48
N HIS A 166 -18.78 -15.20 0.09
CA HIS A 166 -18.37 -14.01 0.82
C HIS A 166 -18.67 -12.73 0.04
N LEU A 167 -18.07 -12.57 -1.15
CA LEU A 167 -18.22 -11.40 -2.00
C LEU A 167 -18.99 -11.69 -3.30
N GLY A 168 -19.29 -12.94 -3.59
CA GLY A 168 -20.03 -13.36 -4.79
C GLY A 168 -20.68 -14.72 -4.64
N VAL A 169 -21.50 -15.08 -5.63
CA VAL A 169 -22.24 -16.34 -5.70
C VAL A 169 -22.07 -16.93 -7.11
N LYS A 170 -21.58 -18.16 -7.21
CA LYS A 170 -21.29 -18.84 -8.50
C LYS A 170 -22.45 -18.91 -9.47
N ASP A 171 -23.66 -19.02 -8.95
CA ASP A 171 -24.86 -19.10 -9.80
C ASP A 171 -25.27 -17.73 -10.38
N LYS A 172 -24.62 -16.64 -9.95
CA LYS A 172 -24.87 -15.27 -10.40
C LYS A 172 -23.57 -14.52 -10.71
N PRO A 173 -22.76 -15.00 -11.65
CA PRO A 173 -21.44 -14.44 -11.93
C PRO A 173 -21.48 -13.26 -12.91
N MET A 174 -22.64 -12.94 -13.46
CA MET A 174 -22.76 -11.93 -14.52
C MET A 174 -22.48 -10.54 -13.97
N ILE A 175 -21.59 -9.83 -14.67
CA ILE A 175 -21.30 -8.41 -14.43
C ILE A 175 -21.95 -7.59 -15.54
N ASP A 176 -22.88 -6.73 -15.15
CA ASP A 176 -23.52 -5.78 -16.06
C ASP A 176 -22.50 -4.76 -16.60
N ASP A 177 -22.92 -4.04 -17.65
CA ASP A 177 -22.11 -2.92 -18.13
C ASP A 177 -22.10 -1.78 -17.11
N TYR A 178 -20.94 -1.10 -16.96
CA TYR A 178 -20.73 -0.05 -15.99
C TYR A 178 -19.92 1.10 -16.59
N ASP A 179 -19.96 2.27 -15.95
CA ASP A 179 -19.33 3.48 -16.44
C ASP A 179 -17.87 3.60 -15.94
N VAL A 180 -16.97 4.02 -16.83
CA VAL A 180 -15.57 4.30 -16.47
C VAL A 180 -15.14 5.64 -17.04
N VAL A 181 -14.72 6.55 -16.16
CA VAL A 181 -14.17 7.86 -16.52
C VAL A 181 -12.71 7.92 -16.13
N SER A 182 -11.85 8.20 -17.08
CA SER A 182 -10.42 8.37 -16.87
C SER A 182 -9.99 9.81 -17.07
N SER A 183 -9.20 10.33 -16.15
CA SER A 183 -8.68 11.70 -16.17
C SER A 183 -7.19 11.74 -15.82
N ASN A 184 -6.59 12.93 -15.79
CA ASN A 184 -5.23 13.11 -15.27
C ASN A 184 -5.16 12.95 -13.73
N LYS A 185 -6.31 12.94 -13.05
CA LYS A 185 -6.42 12.80 -11.59
C LYS A 185 -6.69 11.36 -11.14
N GLY A 186 -6.77 10.41 -12.10
CA GLY A 186 -7.06 9.01 -11.84
C GLY A 186 -8.26 8.48 -12.62
N ILE A 187 -8.83 7.40 -12.14
CA ILE A 187 -9.95 6.69 -12.77
C ILE A 187 -11.10 6.61 -11.77
N HIS A 188 -12.31 6.73 -12.27
CA HIS A 188 -13.54 6.46 -11.52
C HIS A 188 -14.40 5.50 -12.32
N ALA A 189 -14.79 4.38 -11.72
CA ALA A 189 -15.82 3.48 -12.24
C ALA A 189 -17.03 3.51 -11.32
N SER A 190 -18.20 3.66 -11.90
CA SER A 190 -19.47 3.75 -11.18
C SER A 190 -20.49 2.73 -11.70
N ASN A 191 -21.51 2.46 -10.91
CA ASN A 191 -22.55 1.48 -11.20
C ASN A 191 -22.05 0.05 -11.39
N VAL A 192 -20.96 -0.32 -10.71
CA VAL A 192 -20.40 -1.68 -10.77
C VAL A 192 -21.23 -2.60 -9.89
N LYS A 193 -22.07 -3.41 -10.51
CA LYS A 193 -23.05 -4.27 -9.83
C LYS A 193 -22.52 -5.67 -9.62
N VAL A 194 -22.66 -6.17 -8.39
CA VAL A 194 -22.28 -7.53 -8.00
C VAL A 194 -23.38 -8.13 -7.13
N PHE A 195 -23.72 -9.38 -7.35
CA PHE A 195 -24.62 -10.09 -6.46
C PHE A 195 -23.86 -10.74 -5.32
N GLN A 196 -24.22 -10.39 -4.07
CA GLN A 196 -23.56 -10.88 -2.86
C GLN A 196 -24.51 -11.69 -1.97
N PRO A 197 -23.96 -12.69 -1.23
CA PRO A 197 -24.78 -13.50 -0.31
C PRO A 197 -25.22 -12.73 0.93
N ASN A 198 -24.45 -11.73 1.35
CA ASN A 198 -24.72 -10.92 2.55
C ASN A 198 -24.17 -9.49 2.41
N PRO A 199 -24.78 -8.65 1.54
CA PRO A 199 -24.25 -7.34 1.20
C PRO A 199 -24.24 -6.33 2.34
N ASP A 200 -25.14 -6.45 3.31
CA ASP A 200 -25.39 -5.49 4.39
C ASP A 200 -25.29 -6.08 5.81
N GLY A 201 -24.87 -7.35 5.92
CA GLY A 201 -24.75 -8.04 7.20
C GLY A 201 -26.07 -8.63 7.75
N THR A 202 -27.19 -8.50 7.03
CA THR A 202 -28.52 -9.02 7.46
C THR A 202 -28.74 -10.49 7.13
N ASN A 203 -27.75 -11.18 6.54
CA ASN A 203 -27.83 -12.54 6.02
C ASN A 203 -28.87 -12.73 4.89
N LYS A 204 -29.16 -11.67 4.15
CA LYS A 204 -29.97 -11.71 2.95
C LYS A 204 -29.09 -11.42 1.74
N SER A 205 -29.22 -12.25 0.71
CA SER A 205 -28.50 -12.02 -0.54
C SER A 205 -29.14 -10.88 -1.34
N GLY A 206 -28.31 -10.13 -2.05
CA GLY A 206 -28.77 -9.01 -2.84
C GLY A 206 -27.70 -8.43 -3.77
N GLU A 207 -28.12 -7.50 -4.61
CA GLU A 207 -27.22 -6.73 -5.47
C GLU A 207 -26.54 -5.62 -4.66
N VAL A 208 -25.26 -5.46 -4.88
CA VAL A 208 -24.42 -4.35 -4.36
C VAL A 208 -23.97 -3.51 -5.54
N ILE A 209 -23.98 -2.20 -5.37
CA ILE A 209 -23.40 -1.26 -6.33
C ILE A 209 -22.14 -0.68 -5.74
N TYR A 210 -21.00 -0.92 -6.41
CA TYR A 210 -19.73 -0.36 -6.06
C TYR A 210 -19.37 0.86 -6.92
N ASP A 211 -18.63 1.78 -6.31
CA ASP A 211 -17.82 2.78 -6.98
C ASP A 211 -16.34 2.49 -6.74
N TYR A 212 -15.54 2.52 -7.80
CA TYR A 212 -14.11 2.30 -7.75
C TYR A 212 -13.34 3.55 -8.14
N HIS A 213 -12.24 3.82 -7.44
CA HIS A 213 -11.34 4.91 -7.79
C HIS A 213 -9.90 4.41 -7.84
N VAL A 214 -9.16 4.81 -8.87
CA VAL A 214 -7.69 4.75 -8.88
C VAL A 214 -7.20 6.18 -8.62
N HIS A 215 -6.57 6.38 -7.47
CA HIS A 215 -6.12 7.71 -7.02
C HIS A 215 -4.69 8.03 -7.47
N SER A 216 -3.85 7.03 -7.53
CA SER A 216 -2.48 7.08 -8.06
C SER A 216 -2.11 5.69 -8.60
N PRO A 217 -0.96 5.50 -9.24
CA PRO A 217 -0.60 4.21 -9.84
C PRO A 217 -0.77 3.01 -8.90
N PHE A 218 -0.52 3.18 -7.60
CA PHE A 218 -0.54 2.08 -6.63
C PHE A 218 -1.49 2.33 -5.45
N VAL A 219 -2.49 3.19 -5.65
CA VAL A 219 -3.55 3.44 -4.66
C VAL A 219 -4.91 3.41 -5.33
N ALA A 220 -5.75 2.49 -4.92
CA ALA A 220 -7.12 2.38 -5.36
C ALA A 220 -8.08 2.31 -4.18
N SER A 221 -9.35 2.58 -4.41
CA SER A 221 -10.40 2.37 -3.43
C SER A 221 -11.67 1.87 -4.08
N LEU A 222 -12.46 1.16 -3.30
CA LEU A 222 -13.85 0.85 -3.60
C LEU A 222 -14.74 1.40 -2.51
N GLY A 223 -15.95 1.78 -2.88
CA GLY A 223 -16.99 2.22 -1.94
C GLY A 223 -18.32 1.56 -2.27
N LYS A 224 -19.15 1.35 -1.24
CA LYS A 224 -20.56 0.95 -1.37
C LYS A 224 -21.41 1.63 -0.31
N ASP A 225 -22.60 2.04 -0.68
CA ASP A 225 -23.61 2.44 0.29
C ASP A 225 -24.34 1.17 0.78
N VAL A 226 -24.34 0.98 2.11
CA VAL A 226 -25.03 -0.13 2.76
C VAL A 226 -26.49 0.24 3.03
N SER A 227 -26.72 1.51 3.36
CA SER A 227 -28.04 2.13 3.49
C SER A 227 -27.95 3.62 3.13
N LYS A 228 -29.05 4.36 3.26
CA LYS A 228 -29.10 5.81 2.96
C LYS A 228 -28.01 6.64 3.69
N ASN A 229 -27.60 6.21 4.88
CA ASN A 229 -26.65 6.96 5.73
C ASN A 229 -25.43 6.11 6.12
N GLU A 230 -25.33 4.89 5.64
CA GLU A 230 -24.30 3.95 5.99
C GLU A 230 -23.47 3.61 4.77
N ARG A 231 -22.16 3.84 4.87
CA ARG A 231 -21.21 3.65 3.79
C ARG A 231 -19.99 2.86 4.26
N PHE A 232 -19.56 1.98 3.40
CA PHE A 232 -18.30 1.25 3.50
C PHE A 232 -17.35 1.73 2.41
N VAL A 233 -16.09 1.98 2.76
CA VAL A 233 -15.01 2.23 1.82
C VAL A 233 -13.81 1.38 2.19
N LEU A 234 -13.20 0.75 1.20
CA LEU A 234 -11.94 0.04 1.34
C LEU A 234 -10.90 0.73 0.47
N VAL A 235 -9.81 1.16 1.07
CA VAL A 235 -8.67 1.72 0.35
C VAL A 235 -7.55 0.70 0.32
N PHE A 236 -6.98 0.49 -0.86
CA PHE A 236 -5.96 -0.50 -1.15
C PHE A 236 -4.66 0.23 -1.51
N TYR A 237 -3.65 0.06 -0.68
CA TYR A 237 -2.34 0.67 -0.83
C TYR A 237 -1.32 -0.40 -1.16
N VAL A 238 -0.66 -0.26 -2.30
CA VAL A 238 0.39 -1.18 -2.72
C VAL A 238 1.73 -0.46 -2.69
N THR A 239 2.64 -0.98 -1.87
CA THR A 239 4.02 -0.53 -1.82
C THR A 239 4.88 -1.55 -2.55
N PRO A 240 5.47 -1.21 -3.69
CA PRO A 240 6.36 -2.12 -4.40
C PRO A 240 7.59 -2.45 -3.56
N ILE A 241 7.87 -3.72 -3.33
CA ILE A 241 9.12 -4.21 -2.75
C ILE A 241 10.17 -4.27 -3.85
N SER A 242 9.83 -4.98 -4.94
CA SER A 242 10.60 -5.10 -6.18
C SER A 242 9.66 -5.01 -7.39
N GLU A 243 10.14 -5.27 -8.59
CA GLU A 243 9.31 -5.31 -9.80
C GLU A 243 8.26 -6.44 -9.74
N THR A 244 8.52 -7.52 -9.00
CA THR A 244 7.69 -8.73 -8.93
C THR A 244 7.23 -9.06 -7.52
N GLU A 245 7.43 -8.17 -6.56
CA GLU A 245 7.00 -8.38 -5.17
C GLU A 245 6.42 -7.09 -4.60
N SER A 246 5.32 -7.21 -3.88
CA SER A 246 4.56 -6.09 -3.33
C SER A 246 4.18 -6.31 -1.87
N MET A 247 4.10 -5.20 -1.14
CA MET A 247 3.57 -5.14 0.21
C MET A 247 2.26 -4.34 0.19
N ILE A 248 1.18 -4.97 0.64
CA ILE A 248 -0.16 -4.42 0.55
C ILE A 248 -0.65 -4.04 1.95
N TYR A 249 -1.25 -2.88 2.07
CA TYR A 249 -2.03 -2.44 3.23
C TYR A 249 -3.42 -2.06 2.79
N THR A 250 -4.40 -2.34 3.63
CA THR A 250 -5.77 -1.87 3.43
C THR A 250 -6.19 -0.92 4.54
N LEU A 251 -7.06 0.01 4.21
CA LEU A 251 -7.74 0.86 5.17
C LEU A 251 -9.23 0.72 4.97
N THR A 252 -9.89 0.09 5.92
CA THR A 252 -11.35 -0.01 5.97
C THR A 252 -11.93 1.20 6.67
N LEU A 253 -12.89 1.85 6.03
CA LEU A 253 -13.61 3.01 6.54
C LEU A 253 -15.10 2.67 6.60
N MET A 254 -15.69 2.79 7.78
CA MET A 254 -17.12 2.49 8.00
C MET A 254 -17.73 3.50 8.97
N ASN A 255 -18.92 3.96 8.68
CA ASN A 255 -19.69 4.81 9.58
C ASN A 255 -20.90 4.09 10.21
N PHE A 256 -20.91 2.78 10.16
CA PHE A 256 -21.95 1.90 10.74
C PHE A 256 -21.31 0.72 11.45
N GLY A 257 -22.10 0.03 12.27
CA GLY A 257 -21.62 -1.10 13.07
C GLY A 257 -20.59 -0.67 14.13
N LYS A 258 -20.48 -1.43 15.18
CA LYS A 258 -19.43 -1.27 16.22
C LYS A 258 -18.61 -2.56 16.24
N LEU A 259 -17.98 -2.87 15.09
CA LEU A 259 -17.11 -4.02 15.00
C LEU A 259 -15.78 -3.71 15.69
N ASP A 260 -15.25 -4.70 16.40
CA ASP A 260 -13.88 -4.66 16.89
C ASP A 260 -12.91 -4.60 15.69
N ASP A 261 -11.88 -3.78 15.80
CA ASP A 261 -10.84 -3.67 14.78
C ASP A 261 -10.25 -5.02 14.40
N LYS A 262 -10.16 -5.94 15.37
CA LYS A 262 -9.67 -7.30 15.13
C LYS A 262 -10.58 -8.07 14.18
N ILE A 263 -11.90 -7.97 14.33
CA ILE A 263 -12.86 -8.65 13.44
C ILE A 263 -12.71 -8.14 12.01
N VAL A 264 -12.54 -6.82 11.84
CA VAL A 264 -12.32 -6.21 10.53
C VAL A 264 -11.01 -6.69 9.91
N ARG A 265 -9.93 -6.74 10.69
CA ARG A 265 -8.63 -7.25 10.23
C ARG A 265 -8.70 -8.72 9.86
N ASP A 266 -9.25 -9.57 10.73
CA ASP A 266 -9.38 -11.00 10.48
C ASP A 266 -10.15 -11.28 9.17
N TYR A 267 -11.17 -10.46 8.87
CA TYR A 267 -11.90 -10.57 7.62
C TYR A 267 -11.07 -10.12 6.40
N GLN A 268 -10.31 -9.03 6.50
CA GLN A 268 -9.42 -8.58 5.43
C GLN A 268 -8.27 -9.60 5.21
N ASP A 269 -7.72 -10.16 6.28
CA ASP A 269 -6.71 -11.22 6.22
C ASP A 269 -7.24 -12.45 5.47
N PHE A 270 -8.49 -12.86 5.76
CA PHE A 270 -9.16 -13.97 5.11
C PHE A 270 -9.40 -13.72 3.62
N ILE A 271 -9.92 -12.55 3.23
CA ILE A 271 -10.18 -12.21 1.82
C ILE A 271 -8.88 -12.12 1.03
N THR A 272 -7.88 -11.39 1.56
CA THR A 272 -6.60 -11.23 0.86
C THR A 272 -5.85 -12.57 0.71
N ALA A 273 -5.94 -13.46 1.69
CA ALA A 273 -5.33 -14.80 1.60
C ALA A 273 -5.90 -15.66 0.46
N GLN A 274 -7.12 -15.37 -0.03
CA GLN A 274 -7.71 -16.04 -1.17
C GLN A 274 -7.19 -15.48 -2.50
N ASP A 275 -6.88 -14.18 -2.56
CA ASP A 275 -6.35 -13.51 -3.75
C ASP A 275 -4.89 -13.88 -4.03
N VAL A 276 -4.06 -13.94 -2.99
CA VAL A 276 -2.61 -14.13 -3.11
C VAL A 276 -2.24 -15.27 -4.05
N PRO A 277 -2.70 -16.52 -3.88
CA PRO A 277 -2.29 -17.63 -4.73
C PRO A 277 -2.76 -17.48 -6.19
N ILE A 278 -3.85 -16.76 -6.42
CA ILE A 278 -4.37 -16.50 -7.77
C ILE A 278 -3.48 -15.49 -8.48
N VAL A 279 -3.22 -14.35 -7.85
CA VAL A 279 -2.41 -13.28 -8.45
C VAL A 279 -0.96 -13.72 -8.64
N GLU A 280 -0.38 -14.44 -7.69
CA GLU A 280 0.98 -15.01 -7.80
C GLU A 280 1.11 -16.05 -8.92
N SER A 281 0.01 -16.68 -9.35
CA SER A 281 -0.01 -17.65 -10.45
C SER A 281 -0.05 -17.02 -11.83
N GLN A 282 -0.37 -15.73 -11.96
CA GLN A 282 -0.49 -15.04 -13.24
C GLN A 282 0.86 -14.98 -13.99
N ARG A 283 0.81 -15.12 -15.33
CA ARG A 283 1.99 -15.02 -16.21
C ARG A 283 1.67 -14.14 -17.41
N PRO A 284 2.57 -13.21 -17.80
CA PRO A 284 3.82 -12.89 -17.10
C PRO A 284 3.56 -12.31 -15.69
N GLU A 285 4.57 -12.35 -14.82
CA GLU A 285 4.49 -11.77 -13.46
C GLU A 285 4.28 -10.26 -13.49
N LEU A 286 4.93 -9.60 -14.44
CA LEU A 286 4.72 -8.17 -14.71
C LEU A 286 3.38 -7.96 -15.41
N LEU A 287 2.74 -6.83 -15.17
CA LEU A 287 1.48 -6.51 -15.83
C LEU A 287 1.73 -6.15 -17.31
N PRO A 288 1.18 -6.89 -18.29
CA PRO A 288 1.35 -6.56 -19.71
C PRO A 288 0.69 -5.23 -20.05
N MET A 289 1.46 -4.35 -20.71
CA MET A 289 0.96 -3.07 -21.18
C MET A 289 0.41 -3.11 -22.62
N ASP A 290 0.73 -4.17 -23.35
CA ASP A 290 0.06 -4.47 -24.62
C ASP A 290 -1.26 -5.21 -24.31
N LEU A 291 -2.37 -4.57 -24.63
CA LEU A 291 -3.71 -5.13 -24.40
C LEU A 291 -4.02 -6.37 -25.27
N GLN A 292 -3.11 -6.76 -26.17
CA GLN A 292 -3.26 -7.97 -27.00
C GLN A 292 -2.62 -9.21 -26.36
N GLU A 293 -1.78 -9.03 -25.34
CA GLU A 293 -1.16 -10.16 -24.64
C GLU A 293 -2.15 -10.96 -23.78
N GLU A 294 -3.22 -10.31 -23.34
CA GLU A 294 -4.28 -10.93 -22.57
C GLU A 294 -5.65 -10.59 -23.19
N LEU A 295 -6.58 -11.54 -23.19
CA LEU A 295 -7.91 -11.33 -23.73
C LEU A 295 -8.78 -10.57 -22.75
N SER A 296 -9.01 -9.30 -23.01
CA SER A 296 -9.93 -8.47 -22.22
C SER A 296 -11.36 -8.52 -22.78
N ILE A 297 -12.33 -8.56 -21.88
CA ILE A 297 -13.76 -8.56 -22.20
C ILE A 297 -14.48 -7.35 -21.57
N ARG A 298 -15.79 -7.25 -21.74
CA ARG A 298 -16.55 -6.07 -21.30
C ARG A 298 -16.51 -5.83 -19.79
N SER A 299 -16.44 -6.88 -18.98
CA SER A 299 -16.28 -6.76 -17.52
C SER A 299 -14.98 -6.10 -17.09
N ASP A 300 -13.93 -6.12 -17.96
CA ASP A 300 -12.58 -5.66 -17.61
C ASP A 300 -12.35 -4.18 -17.94
N LYS A 301 -13.41 -3.39 -18.13
CA LYS A 301 -13.31 -1.97 -18.52
C LYS A 301 -12.39 -1.16 -17.62
N ILE A 302 -12.45 -1.34 -16.30
CA ILE A 302 -11.62 -0.60 -15.36
C ILE A 302 -10.16 -1.05 -15.42
N SER A 303 -9.88 -2.35 -15.60
CA SER A 303 -8.53 -2.88 -15.79
C SER A 303 -7.88 -2.33 -17.05
N ILE A 304 -8.64 -2.29 -18.17
CA ILE A 304 -8.20 -1.67 -19.43
C ILE A 304 -7.91 -0.16 -19.21
N ALA A 305 -8.77 0.54 -18.51
CA ALA A 305 -8.58 1.95 -18.19
C ALA A 305 -7.33 2.15 -17.32
N TYR A 306 -7.08 1.25 -16.37
CA TYR A 306 -5.91 1.27 -15.50
C TYR A 306 -4.60 1.08 -16.30
N ARG A 307 -4.51 0.09 -17.18
CA ARG A 307 -3.33 -0.11 -18.05
C ARG A 307 -3.07 1.12 -18.93
N ARG A 308 -4.12 1.72 -19.51
CA ARG A 308 -4.01 2.97 -20.28
C ARG A 308 -3.53 4.16 -19.44
N TYR A 309 -3.99 4.24 -18.19
CA TYR A 309 -3.57 5.25 -17.23
C TYR A 309 -2.08 5.11 -16.88
N LEU A 310 -1.61 3.91 -16.58
CA LEU A 310 -0.19 3.62 -16.34
C LEU A 310 0.67 3.99 -17.56
N LYS A 311 0.23 3.61 -18.76
CA LYS A 311 0.91 3.95 -20.02
C LYS A 311 1.01 5.45 -20.22
N LYS A 312 -0.07 6.19 -19.98
CA LYS A 312 -0.09 7.67 -20.08
C LYS A 312 0.86 8.33 -19.07
N MET A 313 1.03 7.75 -17.91
CA MET A 313 1.97 8.23 -16.89
C MET A 313 3.40 7.73 -17.12
N ASN A 314 3.67 6.99 -18.19
CA ASN A 314 4.96 6.36 -18.48
C ASN A 314 5.49 5.52 -17.31
N ILE A 315 4.60 4.78 -16.64
CA ILE A 315 5.01 3.84 -15.60
C ILE A 315 5.71 2.67 -16.27
N SER A 316 6.91 2.35 -15.78
CA SER A 316 7.74 1.25 -16.28
C SER A 316 8.11 0.25 -15.19
N PHE A 317 7.74 0.48 -13.94
CA PHE A 317 8.03 -0.41 -12.82
C PHE A 317 6.87 -1.38 -12.60
N GLY A 318 7.17 -2.68 -12.63
CA GLY A 318 6.18 -3.74 -12.43
C GLY A 318 5.30 -4.01 -13.65
N VAL A 319 5.66 -3.51 -14.84
CA VAL A 319 4.93 -3.70 -16.11
C VAL A 319 5.87 -4.22 -17.20
N SER A 320 5.33 -4.93 -18.21
CA SER A 320 6.05 -5.44 -19.37
C SER A 320 5.57 -4.82 -20.68
#